data_d055eee1b8f1e18096b87f7860d22376
#
_entry.id   d055eee1b8f1e18096b87f7860d22376
#
_cell.length_a   1.000
_cell.length_b   1.000
_cell.length_c   1.000
_cell.angle_alpha   90.00
_cell.angle_beta   90.00
_cell.angle_gamma   90.00
#
_symmetry.space_group_name_H-M   'P 1'
#
loop_
_entity.id
_entity.type
_entity.pdbx_description
1 polymer ?
#
loop_
_entity_poly.entity_id
_entity_poly.type
_entity_poly.pdbx_seq_one_letter_code
_entity_poly.pdbx_strand_id
1 'polypeptide(L)'
;MLSLHPEIETVFGWGKIVRRDPLPDGRSNILLEGKGIAKLIDYETMEPFRVGKVEKIEPDFEYLKHENFKKGFERLLFLTKRILLSEGAGEDLILRMNELMTHPFPIDFIASILNFEFSKKQEILVDPNPMEKMKILMRIAEELNLRE
;
A
#
# COMPACT_ATOMS: atom_id res chain seq x y z
N MET A 1 24.09 -16.15 14.61
CA MET A 1 23.24 -15.53 15.62
C MET A 1 21.98 -15.03 14.92
N LEU A 2 20.85 -15.67 15.14
CA LEU A 2 19.59 -15.17 14.58
C LEU A 2 19.28 -13.85 15.27
N SER A 3 19.12 -12.78 14.49
CA SER A 3 18.69 -11.48 15.02
C SER A 3 17.34 -11.67 15.70
N LEU A 4 17.22 -11.29 16.97
CA LEU A 4 15.97 -11.30 17.73
C LEU A 4 14.95 -10.29 17.17
N HIS A 5 15.38 -9.39 16.30
CA HIS A 5 14.56 -8.38 15.68
C HIS A 5 14.65 -8.51 14.16
N PRO A 6 13.51 -8.60 13.45
CA PRO A 6 13.54 -8.59 12.00
C PRO A 6 14.14 -7.27 11.49
N GLU A 7 14.90 -7.35 10.41
CA GLU A 7 15.30 -6.15 9.68
C GLU A 7 14.06 -5.45 9.15
N ILE A 8 14.08 -4.13 9.16
CA ILE A 8 13.04 -3.31 8.55
C ILE A 8 13.59 -2.57 7.35
N GLU A 9 12.75 -2.36 6.38
CA GLU A 9 13.08 -1.54 5.22
C GLU A 9 13.39 -0.10 5.65
N THR A 10 14.31 0.55 4.94
CA THR A 10 14.67 1.96 5.22
C THR A 10 13.51 2.90 4.92
N VAL A 11 12.72 2.58 3.90
CA VAL A 11 11.49 3.30 3.54
C VAL A 11 10.31 2.37 3.73
N PHE A 12 9.28 2.85 4.43
CA PHE A 12 8.13 2.03 4.83
C PHE A 12 6.86 2.87 4.95
N GLY A 13 5.71 2.19 4.95
CA GLY A 13 4.44 2.80 5.29
C GLY A 13 4.37 3.14 6.78
N TRP A 14 3.81 4.30 7.12
CA TRP A 14 3.53 4.65 8.50
C TRP A 14 2.05 4.94 8.71
N GLY A 15 1.60 4.80 9.94
CA GLY A 15 0.21 5.00 10.28
C GLY A 15 0.00 5.24 11.77
N LYS A 16 -1.25 5.45 12.13
CA LYS A 16 -1.70 5.68 13.51
C LYS A 16 -2.58 4.52 13.96
N ILE A 17 -2.34 4.01 15.17
CA ILE A 17 -3.28 3.09 15.82
C ILE A 17 -4.50 3.90 16.25
N VAL A 18 -5.65 3.63 15.64
CA VAL A 18 -6.91 4.34 15.92
C VAL A 18 -7.82 3.56 16.87
N ARG A 19 -7.58 2.24 16.98
CA ARG A 19 -8.31 1.37 17.91
C ARG A 19 -7.40 0.24 18.39
N ARG A 20 -7.55 -0.12 19.65
CA ARG A 20 -6.90 -1.27 20.27
C ARG A 20 -7.89 -2.04 21.12
N ASP A 21 -8.01 -3.34 20.84
CA ASP A 21 -8.85 -4.27 21.59
C ASP A 21 -7.92 -5.30 22.27
N PRO A 22 -7.69 -5.19 23.60
CA PRO A 22 -6.85 -6.14 24.33
C PRO A 22 -7.54 -7.52 24.40
N LEU A 23 -6.73 -8.57 24.29
CA LEU A 23 -7.17 -9.97 24.42
C LEU A 23 -6.76 -10.55 25.78
N PRO A 24 -7.48 -11.59 26.29
CA PRO A 24 -7.20 -12.19 27.61
C PRO A 24 -5.78 -12.79 27.74
N ASP A 25 -5.15 -13.15 26.62
CA ASP A 25 -3.80 -13.74 26.57
C ASP A 25 -2.66 -12.72 26.52
N GLY A 26 -2.97 -11.41 26.70
CA GLY A 26 -1.99 -10.32 26.68
C GLY A 26 -1.71 -9.76 25.29
N ARG A 27 -2.24 -10.36 24.22
CA ARG A 27 -2.20 -9.80 22.85
C ARG A 27 -3.23 -8.69 22.69
N SER A 28 -3.19 -8.01 21.57
CA SER A 28 -4.20 -7.01 21.22
C SER A 28 -4.48 -7.05 19.72
N ASN A 29 -5.73 -6.88 19.35
CA ASN A 29 -6.10 -6.50 18.00
C ASN A 29 -5.97 -4.98 17.86
N ILE A 30 -5.37 -4.52 16.77
CA ILE A 30 -5.24 -3.10 16.50
C ILE A 30 -5.86 -2.76 15.15
N LEU A 31 -6.48 -1.59 15.07
CA LEU A 31 -6.86 -0.98 13.81
C LEU A 31 -5.86 0.13 13.52
N LEU A 32 -5.15 -0.02 12.39
CA LEU A 32 -4.12 0.90 11.94
C LEU A 32 -4.67 1.73 10.77
N GLU A 33 -4.62 3.04 10.90
CA GLU A 33 -4.91 3.97 9.80
C GLU A 33 -3.61 4.38 9.12
N GLY A 34 -3.44 4.00 7.84
CA GLY A 34 -2.29 4.40 7.03
C GLY A 34 -2.28 5.91 6.79
N LYS A 35 -1.12 6.54 6.97
CA LYS A 35 -0.95 8.00 6.82
C LYS A 35 0.00 8.38 5.69
N GLY A 36 0.89 7.49 5.27
CA GLY A 36 1.84 7.79 4.21
C GLY A 36 3.09 6.94 4.25
N ILE A 37 4.14 7.47 3.68
CA ILE A 37 5.46 6.85 3.57
C ILE A 37 6.45 7.62 4.42
N ALA A 38 7.38 6.92 5.06
CA ALA A 38 8.44 7.52 5.85
C ALA A 38 9.76 6.79 5.62
N LYS A 39 10.85 7.54 5.74
CA LYS A 39 12.21 7.03 5.71
C LYS A 39 12.79 7.02 7.12
N LEU A 40 13.34 5.88 7.53
CA LEU A 40 14.07 5.79 8.80
C LEU A 40 15.36 6.59 8.71
N ILE A 41 15.57 7.48 9.69
CA ILE A 41 16.82 8.24 9.83
C ILE A 41 17.71 7.57 10.85
N ASP A 42 17.18 7.26 12.05
CA ASP A 42 17.92 6.64 13.13
C ASP A 42 16.96 6.04 14.16
N TYR A 43 17.48 5.20 15.05
CA TYR A 43 16.76 4.70 16.21
C TYR A 43 17.02 5.57 17.44
N GLU A 44 15.98 5.99 18.13
CA GLU A 44 16.07 6.66 19.42
C GLU A 44 16.19 5.64 20.57
N THR A 45 15.42 4.56 20.47
CA THR A 45 15.50 3.43 21.41
C THR A 45 15.29 2.09 20.70
N MET A 46 15.86 1.02 21.29
CA MET A 46 15.69 -0.35 20.83
C MET A 46 14.88 -1.21 21.81
N GLU A 47 14.85 -0.82 23.08
CA GLU A 47 14.21 -1.55 24.20
C GLU A 47 13.24 -0.63 24.97
N PRO A 48 12.09 -1.12 25.42
CA PRO A 48 11.50 -2.46 25.22
C PRO A 48 10.89 -2.66 23.81
N PHE A 49 10.80 -1.61 23.01
CA PHE A 49 10.39 -1.60 21.62
C PHE A 49 11.17 -0.54 20.86
N ARG A 50 11.30 -0.73 19.57
CA ARG A 50 12.04 0.20 18.72
C ARG A 50 11.26 1.49 18.53
N VAL A 51 11.92 2.62 18.79
CA VAL A 51 11.44 3.97 18.45
C VAL A 51 12.41 4.57 17.45
N GLY A 52 11.90 4.94 16.31
CA GLY A 52 12.70 5.49 15.22
C GLY A 52 12.37 6.96 14.96
N LYS A 53 13.44 7.72 14.66
CA LYS A 53 13.32 9.03 14.05
C LYS A 53 13.12 8.86 12.56
N VAL A 54 12.08 9.45 12.00
CA VAL A 54 11.71 9.30 10.59
C VAL A 54 11.55 10.64 9.90
N GLU A 55 11.83 10.64 8.61
CA GLU A 55 11.46 11.70 7.69
C GLU A 55 10.22 11.26 6.89
N LYS A 56 9.15 12.05 6.93
CA LYS A 56 7.95 11.77 6.15
C LYS A 56 8.18 12.16 4.70
N ILE A 57 7.77 11.28 3.78
CA ILE A 57 7.81 11.52 2.35
C ILE A 57 6.42 11.98 1.94
N GLU A 58 6.30 13.26 1.57
CA GLU A 58 5.04 13.84 1.13
C GLU A 58 4.76 13.44 -0.32
N PRO A 59 3.58 12.87 -0.62
CA PRO A 59 3.19 12.57 -1.98
C PRO A 59 2.86 13.86 -2.75
N ASP A 60 3.20 13.87 -4.04
CA ASP A 60 2.74 14.92 -4.95
C ASP A 60 1.32 14.60 -5.43
N PHE A 61 0.32 15.36 -4.97
CA PHE A 61 -1.07 15.20 -5.38
C PHE A 61 -1.44 15.92 -6.68
N GLU A 62 -0.56 16.72 -7.25
CA GLU A 62 -0.81 17.41 -8.52
C GLU A 62 -1.08 16.43 -9.67
N TYR A 63 -0.55 15.20 -9.59
CA TYR A 63 -0.77 14.14 -10.58
C TYR A 63 -2.24 13.82 -10.80
N LEU A 64 -3.11 14.00 -9.81
CA LEU A 64 -4.55 13.72 -9.92
C LEU A 64 -5.24 14.62 -10.96
N LYS A 65 -4.65 15.76 -11.29
CA LYS A 65 -5.17 16.70 -12.27
C LYS A 65 -4.79 16.36 -13.71
N HIS A 66 -3.79 15.50 -13.89
CA HIS A 66 -3.31 15.12 -15.22
C HIS A 66 -4.26 14.16 -15.93
N GLU A 67 -4.65 14.48 -17.15
CA GLU A 67 -5.53 13.65 -17.98
C GLU A 67 -4.94 12.27 -18.25
N ASN A 68 -3.63 12.18 -18.46
CA ASN A 68 -2.94 10.90 -18.65
C ASN A 68 -3.01 10.01 -17.42
N PHE A 69 -2.97 10.59 -16.22
CA PHE A 69 -3.16 9.82 -14.99
C PHE A 69 -4.57 9.27 -14.92
N LYS A 70 -5.59 10.08 -15.15
CA LYS A 70 -6.99 9.65 -15.11
C LYS A 70 -7.26 8.48 -16.06
N LYS A 71 -6.83 8.60 -17.32
CA LYS A 71 -6.99 7.53 -18.33
C LYS A 71 -6.25 6.26 -17.94
N GLY A 72 -5.02 6.38 -17.49
CA GLY A 72 -4.23 5.24 -17.02
C GLY A 72 -4.87 4.58 -15.80
N PHE A 73 -5.35 5.37 -14.85
CA PHE A 73 -6.01 4.87 -13.65
C PHE A 73 -7.33 4.14 -13.96
N GLU A 74 -8.16 4.68 -14.86
CA GLU A 74 -9.38 4.02 -15.31
C GLU A 74 -9.10 2.64 -15.92
N ARG A 75 -8.05 2.54 -16.75
CA ARG A 75 -7.61 1.26 -17.32
C ARG A 75 -7.13 0.30 -16.23
N LEU A 76 -6.30 0.77 -15.30
CA LEU A 76 -5.81 -0.02 -14.17
C LEU A 76 -6.99 -0.54 -13.33
N LEU A 77 -7.95 0.33 -13.04
CA LEU A 77 -9.14 -0.01 -12.27
C LEU A 77 -9.98 -1.10 -12.98
N PHE A 78 -10.14 -0.99 -14.29
CA PHE A 78 -10.84 -1.98 -15.10
C PHE A 78 -10.15 -3.36 -15.04
N LEU A 79 -8.83 -3.40 -15.25
CA LEU A 79 -8.06 -4.65 -15.19
C LEU A 79 -8.12 -5.26 -13.77
N THR A 80 -7.97 -4.44 -12.74
CA THR A 80 -8.04 -4.89 -11.36
C THR A 80 -9.39 -5.53 -11.04
N LYS A 81 -10.50 -4.90 -11.45
CA LYS A 81 -11.84 -5.47 -11.26
C LYS A 81 -11.99 -6.82 -11.96
N ARG A 82 -11.48 -6.96 -13.18
CA ARG A 82 -11.52 -8.24 -13.90
C ARG A 82 -10.78 -9.34 -13.14
N ILE A 83 -9.55 -9.06 -12.69
CA ILE A 83 -8.73 -10.00 -11.92
C ILE A 83 -9.48 -10.42 -10.65
N LEU A 84 -9.97 -9.44 -9.88
CA LEU A 84 -10.68 -9.72 -8.63
C LEU A 84 -11.97 -10.53 -8.85
N LEU A 85 -12.71 -10.26 -9.91
CA LEU A 85 -13.91 -11.02 -10.24
C LEU A 85 -13.59 -12.47 -10.62
N SER A 86 -12.51 -12.70 -11.37
CA SER A 86 -12.08 -14.06 -11.71
C SER A 86 -11.57 -14.84 -10.50
N GLU A 87 -10.98 -14.15 -9.53
CA GLU A 87 -10.57 -14.72 -8.24
C GLU A 87 -11.75 -14.90 -7.25
N GLY A 88 -12.97 -14.53 -7.63
CA GLY A 88 -14.17 -14.70 -6.81
C GLY A 88 -14.34 -13.63 -5.73
N ALA A 89 -13.81 -12.42 -5.95
CA ALA A 89 -13.99 -11.31 -5.01
C ALA A 89 -15.47 -10.95 -4.82
N GLY A 90 -15.84 -10.61 -3.57
CA GLY A 90 -17.19 -10.19 -3.22
C GLY A 90 -17.57 -8.83 -3.84
N GLU A 91 -18.87 -8.64 -4.03
CA GLU A 91 -19.44 -7.40 -4.61
C GLU A 91 -19.02 -6.14 -3.84
N ASP A 92 -18.93 -6.21 -2.51
CA ASP A 92 -18.55 -5.09 -1.66
C ASP A 92 -17.15 -4.53 -2.01
N LEU A 93 -16.19 -5.40 -2.33
CA LEU A 93 -14.86 -4.98 -2.74
C LEU A 93 -14.91 -4.27 -4.10
N ILE A 94 -15.66 -4.84 -5.06
CA ILE A 94 -15.81 -4.26 -6.39
C ILE A 94 -16.50 -2.89 -6.33
N LEU A 95 -17.50 -2.72 -5.48
CA LEU A 95 -18.18 -1.43 -5.27
C LEU A 95 -17.24 -0.38 -4.69
N ARG A 96 -16.44 -0.73 -3.67
CA ARG A 96 -15.43 0.18 -3.09
C ARG A 96 -14.40 0.67 -4.11
N MET A 97 -14.10 -0.15 -5.13
CA MET A 97 -13.19 0.25 -6.21
C MET A 97 -13.69 1.45 -7.02
N ASN A 98 -15.01 1.71 -7.04
CA ASN A 98 -15.57 2.88 -7.73
C ASN A 98 -15.22 4.22 -7.02
N GLU A 99 -14.92 4.15 -5.73
CA GLU A 99 -14.61 5.33 -4.90
C GLU A 99 -13.11 5.60 -4.78
N LEU A 100 -12.25 4.79 -5.42
CA LEU A 100 -10.80 4.89 -5.29
C LEU A 100 -10.21 6.21 -5.78
N MET A 101 -10.86 6.92 -6.70
CA MET A 101 -10.39 8.24 -7.14
C MET A 101 -10.38 9.29 -6.01
N THR A 102 -11.19 9.07 -4.98
CA THR A 102 -11.23 9.93 -3.78
C THR A 102 -10.34 9.43 -2.65
N HIS A 103 -9.76 8.24 -2.81
CA HIS A 103 -8.85 7.66 -1.82
C HIS A 103 -7.52 8.41 -1.82
N PRO A 104 -6.92 8.69 -0.65
CA PRO A 104 -5.64 9.41 -0.59
C PRO A 104 -4.46 8.64 -1.22
N PHE A 105 -4.54 7.31 -1.30
CA PHE A 105 -3.50 6.45 -1.86
C PHE A 105 -4.11 5.38 -2.78
N PRO A 106 -4.68 5.76 -3.93
CA PRO A 106 -5.45 4.83 -4.75
C PRO A 106 -4.60 3.73 -5.39
N ILE A 107 -3.37 4.05 -5.80
CA ILE A 107 -2.45 3.07 -6.40
C ILE A 107 -1.97 2.06 -5.35
N ASP A 108 -1.58 2.53 -4.18
CA ASP A 108 -1.13 1.67 -3.07
C ASP A 108 -2.26 0.75 -2.59
N PHE A 109 -3.50 1.24 -2.59
CA PHE A 109 -4.66 0.41 -2.28
C PHE A 109 -4.81 -0.75 -3.28
N ILE A 110 -4.76 -0.47 -4.59
CA ILE A 110 -4.82 -1.52 -5.62
C ILE A 110 -3.66 -2.50 -5.46
N ALA A 111 -2.44 -2.02 -5.23
CA ALA A 111 -1.27 -2.87 -5.00
C ALA A 111 -1.44 -3.79 -3.78
N SER A 112 -2.14 -3.34 -2.74
CA SER A 112 -2.37 -4.13 -1.54
C SER A 112 -3.30 -5.31 -1.76
N ILE A 113 -4.32 -5.17 -2.60
CA ILE A 113 -5.35 -6.19 -2.83
C ILE A 113 -5.03 -7.17 -3.95
N LEU A 114 -4.16 -6.82 -4.90
CA LEU A 114 -3.71 -7.74 -5.96
C LEU A 114 -2.68 -8.74 -5.41
N ASN A 115 -2.75 -9.98 -5.91
CA ASN A 115 -1.85 -11.06 -5.50
C ASN A 115 -0.59 -11.10 -6.37
N PHE A 116 0.50 -10.51 -5.88
CA PHE A 116 1.83 -10.57 -6.50
C PHE A 116 2.94 -10.43 -5.45
N GLU A 117 4.19 -10.58 -5.86
CA GLU A 117 5.35 -10.65 -4.97
C GLU A 117 5.49 -9.43 -4.04
N PHE A 118 5.84 -9.69 -2.78
CA PHE A 118 6.04 -8.66 -1.76
C PHE A 118 7.12 -7.64 -2.17
N SER A 119 8.22 -8.09 -2.78
CA SER A 119 9.29 -7.21 -3.27
C SER A 119 8.79 -6.15 -4.25
N LYS A 120 7.85 -6.51 -5.12
CA LYS A 120 7.21 -5.58 -6.05
C LYS A 120 6.23 -4.63 -5.36
N LYS A 121 5.53 -5.10 -4.33
CA LYS A 121 4.69 -4.22 -3.48
C LYS A 121 5.55 -3.17 -2.77
N GLN A 122 6.71 -3.57 -2.25
CA GLN A 122 7.66 -2.67 -1.62
C GLN A 122 8.22 -1.64 -2.61
N GLU A 123 8.58 -2.07 -3.82
CA GLU A 123 9.03 -1.18 -4.90
C GLU A 123 7.99 -0.09 -5.22
N ILE A 124 6.71 -0.47 -5.31
CA ILE A 124 5.62 0.48 -5.53
C ILE A 124 5.45 1.40 -4.33
N LEU A 125 5.49 0.87 -3.10
CA LEU A 125 5.28 1.65 -1.89
C LEU A 125 6.30 2.78 -1.75
N VAL A 126 7.58 2.51 -2.01
CA VAL A 126 8.67 3.45 -1.77
C VAL A 126 8.84 4.50 -2.86
N ASP A 127 8.24 4.31 -4.03
CA ASP A 127 8.33 5.28 -5.12
C ASP A 127 7.49 6.53 -4.78
N PRO A 128 8.07 7.73 -4.69
CA PRO A 128 7.33 8.95 -4.41
C PRO A 128 6.50 9.45 -5.60
N ASN A 129 6.74 8.92 -6.81
CA ASN A 129 6.08 9.35 -8.03
C ASN A 129 4.87 8.47 -8.36
N PRO A 130 3.62 8.96 -8.19
CA PRO A 130 2.42 8.16 -8.44
C PRO A 130 2.25 7.70 -9.89
N MET A 131 2.79 8.43 -10.86
CA MET A 131 2.76 8.02 -12.26
C MET A 131 3.64 6.80 -12.51
N GLU A 132 4.83 6.75 -11.87
CA GLU A 132 5.72 5.58 -11.95
C GLU A 132 5.13 4.38 -11.21
N LYS A 133 4.57 4.58 -10.01
CA LYS A 133 3.79 3.53 -9.31
C LYS A 133 2.72 2.94 -10.21
N MET A 134 1.94 3.79 -10.87
CA MET A 134 0.87 3.35 -11.76
C MET A 134 1.40 2.55 -12.94
N LYS A 135 2.51 2.96 -13.57
CA LYS A 135 3.13 2.23 -14.68
C LYS A 135 3.59 0.83 -14.26
N ILE A 136 4.24 0.72 -13.09
CA ILE A 136 4.69 -0.56 -12.55
C ILE A 136 3.48 -1.46 -12.30
N LEU A 137 2.47 -0.96 -11.61
CA LEU A 137 1.29 -1.72 -11.27
C LEU A 137 0.46 -2.12 -12.50
N MET A 138 0.43 -1.26 -13.52
CA MET A 138 -0.24 -1.56 -14.80
C MET A 138 0.38 -2.79 -15.47
N ARG A 139 1.70 -2.87 -15.55
CA ARG A 139 2.39 -4.04 -16.12
C ARG A 139 2.05 -5.31 -15.34
N ILE A 140 2.07 -5.24 -14.02
CA ILE A 140 1.70 -6.37 -13.16
C ILE A 140 0.26 -6.80 -13.40
N ALA A 141 -0.68 -5.85 -13.46
CA ALA A 141 -2.08 -6.15 -13.71
C ALA A 141 -2.32 -6.74 -15.11
N GLU A 142 -1.61 -6.27 -16.14
CA GLU A 142 -1.66 -6.85 -17.49
C GLU A 142 -1.14 -8.30 -17.49
N GLU A 143 -0.02 -8.58 -16.81
CA GLU A 143 0.52 -9.95 -16.69
C GLU A 143 -0.43 -10.87 -15.92
N LEU A 144 -1.02 -10.41 -14.82
CA LEU A 144 -2.00 -11.20 -14.06
C LEU A 144 -3.23 -11.51 -14.90
N ASN A 145 -3.75 -10.52 -15.62
CA ASN A 145 -4.92 -10.69 -16.48
C ASN A 145 -4.69 -11.66 -17.66
N LEU A 146 -3.45 -11.84 -18.13
CA LEU A 146 -3.11 -12.81 -19.19
C LEU A 146 -3.01 -14.26 -18.69
N ARG A 147 -2.88 -14.46 -17.38
CA ARG A 147 -2.79 -15.81 -16.76
C ARG A 147 -4.15 -16.44 -16.52
N GLU A 148 -5.20 -15.70 -16.69
CA GLU A 148 -6.60 -16.09 -16.51
C GLU A 148 -7.28 -16.34 -17.86
#